data_8435cc5bfc6c17feb73e06c5b1011bdf
#
_entry.id   8435cc5bfc6c17feb73e06c5b1011bdf
#
_cell.length_a   1.000
_cell.length_b   1.000
_cell.length_c   1.000
_cell.angle_alpha   90.00
_cell.angle_beta   90.00
_cell.angle_gamma   90.00
#
_symmetry.space_group_name_H-M   'P 1'
#
loop_
_entity.id
_entity.type
_entity.pdbx_description
1 polymer ?
#
loop_
_entity_poly.entity_id
_entity_poly.type
_entity_poly.pdbx_seq_one_letter_code
_entity_poly.pdbx_strand_id
1 'polypeptide(L)'
;MAKLNVLVAGCTGYIGIQLIKLLINHKRVKIKYLCGNSSVGKKISFFDKSIKKKLPKITKFNKNKLKDVDLIFTALPNGEAQDISKSLLKKNTLIDLAADFRLKKINQYNKSYKQKHKAIHNIKKSIYSLP
;
A
#
# COMPACT_ATOMS: atom_id res chain seq x y z
N MET A 1 -22.03 1.34 11.20
CA MET A 1 -21.12 0.34 10.62
C MET A 1 -19.67 0.73 10.93
N ALA A 2 -18.90 -0.24 11.37
CA ALA A 2 -17.48 0.02 11.68
C ALA A 2 -16.70 0.37 10.43
N LYS A 3 -15.73 1.28 10.57
CA LYS A 3 -14.86 1.63 9.47
C LYS A 3 -13.81 0.55 9.25
N LEU A 4 -13.41 0.37 8.00
CA LEU A 4 -12.29 -0.50 7.68
C LEU A 4 -10.98 0.22 8.02
N ASN A 5 -10.08 -0.50 8.68
CA ASN A 5 -8.76 0.05 9.01
C ASN A 5 -7.84 -0.14 7.81
N VAL A 6 -7.11 0.92 7.46
CA VAL A 6 -6.28 0.97 6.26
C VAL A 6 -4.83 1.22 6.64
N LEU A 7 -3.93 0.53 5.96
CA LEU A 7 -2.49 0.78 5.98
C LEU A 7 -2.08 1.24 4.59
N VAL A 8 -1.36 2.36 4.52
CA VAL A 8 -0.81 2.87 3.24
C VAL A 8 0.70 2.75 3.30
N ALA A 9 1.27 1.92 2.43
CA ALA A 9 2.71 1.77 2.29
C ALA A 9 3.19 2.56 1.07
N GLY A 10 4.31 3.26 1.19
CA GLY A 10 4.77 4.20 0.16
C GLY A 10 4.01 5.51 0.21
N CYS A 11 3.67 5.96 1.42
CA CYS A 11 2.74 7.06 1.63
C CYS A 11 3.26 8.43 1.21
N THR A 12 4.58 8.60 1.07
CA THR A 12 5.18 9.90 0.72
C THR A 12 5.41 10.09 -0.77
N GLY A 13 5.21 9.06 -1.59
CA GLY A 13 5.29 9.18 -3.03
C GLY A 13 4.06 9.90 -3.58
N TYR A 14 4.13 10.32 -4.85
CA TYR A 14 3.05 11.06 -5.47
C TYR A 14 1.72 10.30 -5.41
N ILE A 15 1.75 9.01 -5.77
CA ILE A 15 0.54 8.19 -5.76
C ILE A 15 0.01 7.99 -4.34
N GLY A 16 0.91 7.74 -3.39
CA GLY A 16 0.52 7.55 -1.99
C GLY A 16 -0.15 8.78 -1.40
N ILE A 17 0.39 9.97 -1.69
CA ILE A 17 -0.18 11.22 -1.20
C ILE A 17 -1.57 11.45 -1.82
N GLN A 18 -1.74 11.23 -3.13
CA GLN A 18 -3.03 11.39 -3.78
C GLN A 18 -4.05 10.42 -3.20
N LEU A 19 -3.64 9.19 -2.93
CA LEU A 19 -4.51 8.20 -2.31
C LEU A 19 -4.96 8.64 -0.92
N ILE A 20 -4.03 9.15 -0.11
CA ILE A 20 -4.36 9.62 1.25
C ILE A 20 -5.41 10.73 1.18
N LYS A 21 -5.28 11.66 0.24
CA LYS A 21 -6.26 12.74 0.06
C LYS A 21 -7.66 12.21 -0.24
N LEU A 22 -7.76 11.11 -0.97
CA LEU A 22 -9.04 10.46 -1.25
C LEU A 22 -9.56 9.72 -0.01
N LEU A 23 -8.69 9.00 0.68
CA LEU A 23 -9.11 8.18 1.82
C LEU A 23 -9.58 8.99 3.02
N ILE A 24 -8.98 10.16 3.27
CA ILE A 24 -9.38 10.97 4.43
C ILE A 24 -10.82 11.49 4.32
N ASN A 25 -11.35 11.53 3.12
CA ASN A 25 -12.74 11.94 2.87
C ASN A 25 -13.69 10.77 2.74
N HIS A 26 -13.19 9.55 2.81
CA HIS A 26 -14.01 8.36 2.65
C HIS A 26 -14.62 7.95 3.99
N LYS A 27 -15.95 7.85 4.02
CA LYS A 27 -16.70 7.64 5.28
C LYS A 27 -16.52 6.24 5.87
N ARG A 28 -16.10 5.27 5.07
CA ARG A 28 -16.04 3.86 5.48
C ARG A 28 -14.64 3.37 5.80
N VAL A 29 -13.64 4.23 5.69
CA VAL A 29 -12.25 3.84 5.97
C VAL A 29 -11.61 4.76 6.99
N LYS A 30 -10.68 4.20 7.74
CA LYS A 30 -9.86 4.92 8.69
C LYS A 30 -8.41 4.56 8.43
N ILE A 31 -7.55 5.57 8.24
CA ILE A 31 -6.12 5.31 8.05
C ILE A 31 -5.53 4.98 9.41
N LYS A 32 -5.18 3.71 9.60
CA LYS A 32 -4.59 3.23 10.85
C LYS A 32 -3.07 3.41 10.84
N TYR A 33 -2.42 3.13 9.72
CA TYR A 33 -0.97 3.23 9.60
C TYR A 33 -0.59 3.89 8.29
N LEU A 34 0.45 4.74 8.37
CA LEU A 34 1.17 5.25 7.21
C LEU A 34 2.59 4.71 7.29
N CYS A 35 3.04 4.04 6.25
CA CYS A 35 4.35 3.39 6.25
C CYS A 35 5.27 3.94 5.19
N GLY A 36 6.53 4.14 5.55
CA GLY A 36 7.59 4.58 4.68
C GLY A 36 8.93 4.13 5.22
N ASN A 37 10.00 4.49 4.54
CA ASN A 37 11.35 4.13 4.96
C ASN A 37 12.12 5.34 5.50
N SER A 38 12.51 6.25 4.60
CA SER A 38 13.29 7.43 4.99
C SER A 38 12.48 8.50 5.71
N SER A 39 11.16 8.40 5.66
CA SER A 39 10.25 9.40 6.22
C SER A 39 9.72 9.04 7.61
N VAL A 40 10.22 7.96 8.20
CA VAL A 40 9.75 7.48 9.52
C VAL A 40 9.87 8.58 10.57
N GLY A 41 8.82 8.73 11.37
CA GLY A 41 8.74 9.74 12.43
C GLY A 41 8.15 11.07 12.01
N LYS A 42 8.01 11.30 10.73
CA LYS A 42 7.44 12.55 10.21
C LYS A 42 5.93 12.44 10.03
N LYS A 43 5.27 13.60 10.02
CA LYS A 43 3.83 13.68 9.69
C LYS A 43 3.67 13.80 8.19
N ILE A 44 2.59 13.25 7.66
CA ILE A 44 2.32 13.35 6.23
C ILE A 44 2.16 14.80 5.78
N SER A 45 1.70 15.68 6.65
CA SER A 45 1.56 17.11 6.36
C SER A 45 2.91 17.80 6.08
N PHE A 46 4.02 17.19 6.50
CA PHE A 46 5.34 17.67 6.15
C PHE A 46 5.57 17.57 4.63
N PHE A 47 5.01 16.56 4.00
CA PHE A 47 5.17 16.32 2.56
C PHE A 47 4.09 17.00 1.73
N ASP A 48 2.90 17.20 2.31
CA ASP A 48 1.81 17.89 1.63
C ASP A 48 0.99 18.66 2.65
N LYS A 49 1.17 19.98 2.64
CA LYS A 49 0.53 20.87 3.61
C LYS A 49 -0.99 20.97 3.45
N SER A 50 -1.53 20.53 2.31
CA SER A 50 -2.98 20.53 2.11
C SER A 50 -3.68 19.45 2.93
N ILE A 51 -2.94 18.47 3.43
CA ILE A 51 -3.51 17.43 4.29
C ILE A 51 -3.52 17.96 5.71
N LYS A 52 -4.71 18.39 6.14
CA LYS A 52 -4.88 19.01 7.47
C LYS A 52 -5.47 18.08 8.50
N LYS A 53 -5.99 16.93 8.09
CA LYS A 53 -6.55 15.97 9.02
C LYS A 53 -5.42 15.36 9.87
N LYS A 54 -5.70 15.16 11.17
CA LYS A 54 -4.74 14.51 12.05
C LYS A 54 -4.64 13.04 11.70
N LEU A 55 -3.46 12.62 11.28
CA LEU A 55 -3.17 11.25 10.89
C LEU A 55 -2.00 10.72 11.71
N PRO A 56 -1.83 9.40 11.81
CA PRO A 56 -0.67 8.83 12.51
C PRO A 56 0.62 9.24 11.82
N LYS A 57 1.70 9.32 12.61
CA LYS A 57 3.03 9.56 12.05
C LYS A 57 3.45 8.38 11.20
N ILE A 58 4.32 8.65 10.23
CA ILE A 58 4.86 7.63 9.35
C ILE A 58 5.73 6.68 10.16
N THR A 59 5.50 5.38 10.01
CA THR A 59 6.25 4.32 10.69
C THR A 59 6.79 3.34 9.65
N LYS A 60 7.74 2.53 10.09
CA LYS A 60 8.24 1.46 9.24
C LYS A 60 7.22 0.32 9.16
N PHE A 61 7.09 -0.29 8.00
CA PHE A 61 6.22 -1.46 7.87
C PHE A 61 6.71 -2.60 8.78
N ASN A 62 5.76 -3.25 9.43
CA ASN A 62 6.00 -4.43 10.25
C ASN A 62 4.81 -5.35 10.07
N LYS A 63 5.07 -6.64 9.86
CA LYS A 63 3.99 -7.61 9.62
C LYS A 63 2.98 -7.68 10.77
N ASN A 64 3.38 -7.34 11.98
CA ASN A 64 2.45 -7.34 13.12
C ASN A 64 1.34 -6.30 12.96
N LYS A 65 1.57 -5.24 12.19
CA LYS A 65 0.55 -4.24 11.91
C LYS A 65 -0.62 -4.80 11.11
N LEU A 66 -0.39 -5.89 10.37
CA LEU A 66 -1.44 -6.50 9.54
C LEU A 66 -2.58 -7.08 10.36
N LYS A 67 -2.34 -7.37 11.64
CA LYS A 67 -3.38 -7.85 12.55
C LYS A 67 -4.47 -6.81 12.81
N ASP A 68 -4.11 -5.53 12.70
CA ASP A 68 -4.98 -4.42 13.07
C ASP A 68 -5.64 -3.76 11.87
N VAL A 69 -5.39 -4.24 10.66
CA VAL A 69 -5.89 -3.60 9.44
C VAL A 69 -6.67 -4.58 8.58
N ASP A 70 -7.55 -4.02 7.74
CA ASP A 70 -8.35 -4.77 6.80
C ASP A 70 -7.84 -4.59 5.38
N LEU A 71 -7.52 -3.37 5.00
CA LEU A 71 -7.05 -3.03 3.66
C LEU A 71 -5.62 -2.54 3.71
N ILE A 72 -4.81 -2.99 2.77
CA ILE A 72 -3.45 -2.51 2.59
C ILE A 72 -3.33 -1.95 1.18
N PHE A 73 -2.98 -0.66 1.08
CA PHE A 73 -2.64 -0.03 -0.20
C PHE A 73 -1.14 0.07 -0.30
N THR A 74 -0.59 -0.34 -1.43
CA THR A 74 0.85 -0.21 -1.68
C THR A 74 1.08 0.68 -2.90
N ALA A 75 1.93 1.69 -2.70
CA ALA A 75 2.40 2.59 -3.76
C ALA A 75 3.93 2.60 -3.69
N LEU A 76 4.51 1.41 -3.69
CA LEU A 76 5.93 1.17 -3.51
C LEU A 76 6.63 0.94 -4.85
N PRO A 77 7.96 1.12 -4.90
CA PRO A 77 8.72 0.72 -6.08
C PRO A 77 8.50 -0.74 -6.43
N ASN A 78 8.77 -1.08 -7.69
CA ASN A 78 8.60 -2.44 -8.19
C ASN A 78 9.31 -3.46 -7.30
N GLY A 79 8.60 -4.49 -6.91
CA GLY A 79 9.12 -5.60 -6.12
C GLY A 79 8.85 -5.51 -4.62
N GLU A 80 8.68 -4.31 -4.06
CA GLU A 80 8.51 -4.18 -2.61
C GLU A 80 7.13 -4.61 -2.12
N ALA A 81 6.08 -4.41 -2.90
CA ALA A 81 4.74 -4.85 -2.53
C ALA A 81 4.65 -6.37 -2.41
N GLN A 82 5.50 -7.09 -3.13
CA GLN A 82 5.52 -8.54 -3.08
C GLN A 82 5.92 -9.06 -1.71
N ASP A 83 6.85 -8.36 -1.05
CA ASP A 83 7.28 -8.76 0.29
C ASP A 83 6.15 -8.59 1.31
N ILE A 84 5.37 -7.52 1.17
CA ILE A 84 4.21 -7.31 2.03
C ILE A 84 3.16 -8.39 1.76
N SER A 85 2.93 -8.73 0.49
CA SER A 85 1.92 -9.70 0.12
C SER A 85 2.16 -11.08 0.71
N LYS A 86 3.43 -11.43 0.92
CA LYS A 86 3.78 -12.72 1.52
C LYS A 86 3.39 -12.83 2.99
N SER A 87 3.18 -11.71 3.65
CA SER A 87 2.84 -11.67 5.09
C SER A 87 1.35 -11.49 5.35
N LEU A 88 0.54 -11.39 4.30
CA LEU A 88 -0.90 -11.12 4.45
C LEU A 88 -1.61 -12.21 5.22
N LEU A 89 -2.54 -11.78 6.08
CA LEU A 89 -3.46 -12.67 6.78
C LEU A 89 -4.73 -12.85 5.94
N LYS A 90 -5.54 -13.85 6.28
CA LYS A 90 -6.78 -14.12 5.53
C LYS A 90 -7.71 -12.91 5.45
N LYS A 91 -7.77 -12.11 6.51
CA LYS A 91 -8.65 -10.94 6.55
C LYS A 91 -8.12 -9.76 5.75
N ASN A 92 -6.84 -9.79 5.38
CA ASN A 92 -6.22 -8.66 4.69
C ASN A 92 -6.53 -8.68 3.20
N THR A 93 -6.86 -7.51 2.66
CA THR A 93 -6.99 -7.30 1.23
C THR A 93 -5.91 -6.33 0.80
N LEU A 94 -5.11 -6.72 -0.18
CA LEU A 94 -4.04 -5.90 -0.72
C LEU A 94 -4.50 -5.25 -2.03
N ILE A 95 -4.34 -3.94 -2.11
CA ILE A 95 -4.60 -3.18 -3.33
C ILE A 95 -3.28 -2.51 -3.72
N ASP A 96 -2.68 -3.00 -4.79
CA ASP A 96 -1.39 -2.50 -5.25
C ASP A 96 -1.56 -1.48 -6.36
N LEU A 97 -1.05 -0.27 -6.13
CA LEU A 97 -1.13 0.83 -7.09
C LEU A 97 0.13 0.91 -7.95
N ALA A 98 1.14 0.10 -7.64
CA ALA A 98 2.36 -0.01 -8.44
C ALA A 98 2.21 -1.13 -9.47
N ALA A 99 3.33 -1.55 -10.06
CA ALA A 99 3.31 -2.49 -11.17
C ALA A 99 3.42 -3.97 -10.78
N ASP A 100 3.68 -4.29 -9.50
CA ASP A 100 4.04 -5.65 -9.09
C ASP A 100 3.00 -6.70 -9.46
N PHE A 101 1.72 -6.37 -9.37
CA PHE A 101 0.62 -7.30 -9.67
C PHE A 101 -0.20 -6.91 -10.89
N ARG A 102 0.25 -5.92 -11.65
CA ARG A 102 -0.46 -5.47 -12.86
C ARG A 102 -0.34 -6.48 -14.00
N LEU A 103 0.77 -7.18 -14.06
CA LEU A 103 1.00 -8.20 -15.08
C LEU A 103 0.78 -9.56 -14.45
N LYS A 104 -0.18 -10.33 -14.98
CA LYS A 104 -0.51 -11.65 -14.44
C LYS A 104 0.41 -12.73 -14.96
N LYS A 105 1.09 -12.48 -16.07
CA LYS A 105 2.05 -13.43 -16.64
C LYS A 105 3.45 -13.02 -16.21
N ILE A 106 4.17 -13.94 -15.61
CA ILE A 106 5.53 -13.70 -15.11
C ILE A 106 6.46 -13.21 -16.22
N ASN A 107 6.36 -13.79 -17.41
CA ASN A 107 7.21 -13.40 -18.52
C ASN A 107 7.02 -11.92 -18.90
N GLN A 108 5.79 -11.43 -18.85
CA GLN A 108 5.52 -10.02 -19.13
C GLN A 108 6.17 -9.13 -18.07
N TYR A 109 6.09 -9.54 -16.80
CA TYR A 109 6.69 -8.77 -15.73
C TYR A 109 8.21 -8.70 -15.89
N ASN A 110 8.85 -9.85 -16.07
CA ASN A 110 10.31 -9.91 -16.18
C ASN A 110 10.82 -9.13 -17.39
N LYS A 111 10.11 -9.21 -18.51
CA LYS A 111 10.48 -8.50 -19.73
C LYS A 111 10.34 -6.98 -19.55
N SER A 112 9.24 -6.55 -18.93
CA SER A 112 8.92 -5.12 -18.81
C SER A 112 9.77 -4.41 -17.76
N TYR A 113 10.08 -5.07 -16.65
CA TYR A 113 10.72 -4.44 -15.50
C TYR A 113 12.13 -4.96 -15.24
N LYS A 114 12.58 -5.92 -16.02
CA LYS A 114 13.93 -6.51 -15.92
C LYS A 114 14.27 -7.01 -14.52
N GLN A 115 13.26 -7.54 -13.82
CA GLN A 115 13.47 -8.15 -12.52
C GLN A 115 12.52 -9.35 -12.34
N LYS A 116 12.98 -10.33 -11.56
CA LYS A 116 12.20 -11.53 -11.30
C LYS A 116 11.09 -11.24 -10.30
N HIS A 117 9.89 -11.72 -10.58
CA HIS A 117 8.78 -11.54 -9.67
C HIS A 117 8.93 -12.46 -8.45
N LYS A 118 8.82 -11.87 -7.25
CA LYS A 118 9.10 -12.58 -6.00
C LYS A 118 7.93 -13.38 -5.44
N ALA A 119 6.70 -13.00 -5.77
CA ALA A 119 5.50 -13.58 -5.18
C ALA A 119 4.57 -14.13 -6.26
N ILE A 120 5.06 -15.13 -7.00
CA ILE A 120 4.34 -15.71 -8.14
C ILE A 120 2.93 -16.17 -7.75
N HIS A 121 2.79 -16.86 -6.63
CA HIS A 121 1.49 -17.38 -6.20
C HIS A 121 0.48 -16.28 -5.91
N ASN A 122 0.94 -15.09 -5.54
CA ASN A 122 0.03 -13.97 -5.24
C ASN A 122 -0.46 -13.26 -6.50
N ILE A 123 0.29 -13.34 -7.60
CA ILE A 123 -0.17 -12.81 -8.88
C ILE A 123 -1.47 -13.48 -9.31
N LYS A 124 -1.57 -14.78 -9.09
CA LYS A 124 -2.77 -15.55 -9.48
C LYS A 124 -4.01 -15.13 -8.70
N LYS A 125 -3.83 -14.60 -7.49
CA LYS A 125 -4.92 -14.17 -6.63
C LYS A 125 -5.24 -12.69 -6.77
N SER A 126 -4.34 -11.91 -7.35
CA SER A 126 -4.56 -10.48 -7.47
C SER A 126 -5.60 -10.17 -8.54
N ILE A 127 -6.34 -9.09 -8.30
CA ILE A 127 -7.31 -8.59 -9.26
C ILE A 127 -6.69 -7.35 -9.91
N TYR A 128 -6.46 -7.42 -11.22
CA TYR A 128 -5.97 -6.27 -11.97
C TYR A 128 -7.14 -5.34 -12.25
N SER A 129 -7.07 -4.15 -11.69
CA SER A 129 -8.12 -3.16 -11.86
C SER A 129 -7.52 -1.83 -12.30
N LEU A 130 -8.08 -1.25 -13.34
CA LEU A 130 -7.75 0.10 -13.77
C LEU A 130 -8.80 1.06 -13.23
N PRO A 131 -8.37 2.22 -12.70
CA PRO A 131 -9.32 3.25 -12.27
C PRO A 131 -10.12 3.79 -13.44
#